data_0bd13bea2555e917477969e16b000bc3
#
_entry.id   0bd13bea2555e917477969e16b000bc3
#
_cell.length_a   1.000
_cell.length_b   1.000
_cell.length_c   1.000
_cell.angle_alpha   90.00
_cell.angle_beta   90.00
_cell.angle_gamma   90.00
#
_symmetry.space_group_name_H-M   'P 1'
#
loop_
_entity.id
_entity.type
_entity.pdbx_description
1 polymer ?
#
loop_
_entity_poly.entity_id
_entity_poly.type
_entity_poly.pdbx_seq_one_letter_code
_entity_poly.pdbx_strand_id
1 'polypeptide(L)'
;MEQQPQNTRLRNAGFLTFFFSGICAISSGVVVSLLQEKYGFAYGMTGTLLSLMSIGNLLAGFLTGVLPGVLGFKPSVLLLTTGYALGYGMMGLSGAELLLSVSFFLVGIAKGSAMNACTILVSGNSADRTRGMNLMHSCYACGALLCPFLIAAAGRVSTGLALLVLAALGIIVWLIYLTTPMDGQGSTKSKTGKEKIDWSFLHSVQFWLLTGLLFCQNAAEQSVTGWMVTYFKGSGIITGALAAYTVTVMWGATLVARLLIAFVFPFKQPRKAMVVMGVGCTIFYFFLMQAHTQGAAILLLFAFAFAMAGMNPTAVASAGKMTSVTSMGIMLPAASSGAILMPWIIGRVAERAGLAVGMACNIVPCIGLVLFAILVARMPKEN
;
A
#
# COMPACT_ATOMS: atom_id res chain seq x y z
N MET A 1 -21.70 18.13 -20.46
CA MET A 1 -20.39 17.45 -20.28
C MET A 1 -20.24 16.47 -21.43
N GLU A 2 -19.48 16.82 -22.46
CA GLU A 2 -19.17 15.90 -23.56
C GLU A 2 -18.39 14.71 -22.97
N GLN A 3 -18.96 13.51 -23.12
CA GLN A 3 -18.27 12.28 -22.77
C GLN A 3 -17.08 12.14 -23.73
N GLN A 4 -15.86 12.26 -23.21
CA GLN A 4 -14.67 11.92 -24.01
C GLN A 4 -14.82 10.49 -24.53
N PRO A 5 -14.47 10.21 -25.80
CA PRO A 5 -14.57 8.87 -26.35
C PRO A 5 -13.73 7.90 -25.50
N GLN A 6 -14.39 6.84 -25.01
CA GLN A 6 -13.78 5.84 -24.14
C GLN A 6 -12.66 5.12 -24.90
N ASN A 7 -11.43 5.27 -24.45
CA ASN A 7 -10.30 4.56 -25.05
C ASN A 7 -10.04 3.23 -24.28
N THR A 8 -10.64 2.15 -24.78
CA THR A 8 -10.50 0.80 -24.22
C THR A 8 -9.03 0.36 -24.08
N ARG A 9 -8.16 0.79 -25.00
CA ARG A 9 -6.73 0.47 -24.95
C ARG A 9 -6.05 1.10 -23.74
N LEU A 10 -6.34 2.37 -23.45
CA LEU A 10 -5.82 3.08 -22.26
C LEU A 10 -6.31 2.43 -20.97
N ARG A 11 -7.60 2.13 -20.89
CA ARG A 11 -8.19 1.45 -19.72
C ARG A 11 -7.57 0.09 -19.47
N ASN A 12 -7.44 -0.73 -20.53
CA ASN A 12 -6.88 -2.08 -20.40
C ASN A 12 -5.37 -2.05 -20.07
N ALA A 13 -4.61 -1.08 -20.60
CA ALA A 13 -3.25 -0.84 -20.17
C ALA A 13 -3.17 -0.54 -18.67
N GLY A 14 -4.09 0.28 -18.14
CA GLY A 14 -4.20 0.54 -16.71
C GLY A 14 -4.47 -0.73 -15.89
N PHE A 15 -5.35 -1.63 -16.34
CA PHE A 15 -5.61 -2.91 -15.66
C PHE A 15 -4.38 -3.82 -15.64
N LEU A 16 -3.73 -4.00 -16.79
CA LEU A 16 -2.55 -4.87 -16.91
C LEU A 16 -1.37 -4.33 -16.09
N THR A 17 -1.08 -3.04 -16.19
CA THR A 17 0.03 -2.45 -15.43
C THR A 17 -0.24 -2.50 -13.93
N PHE A 18 -1.50 -2.34 -13.50
CA PHE A 18 -1.81 -2.40 -12.09
C PHE A 18 -1.78 -3.83 -11.53
N PHE A 19 -2.09 -4.84 -12.35
CA PHE A 19 -1.87 -6.26 -12.03
C PHE A 19 -0.39 -6.55 -11.75
N PHE A 20 0.51 -6.22 -12.69
CA PHE A 20 1.95 -6.43 -12.52
C PHE A 20 2.54 -5.57 -11.40
N SER A 21 2.04 -4.32 -11.25
CA SER A 21 2.40 -3.47 -10.12
C SER A 21 1.98 -4.06 -8.78
N GLY A 22 0.86 -4.78 -8.71
CA GLY A 22 0.44 -5.52 -7.51
C GLY A 22 1.46 -6.56 -7.09
N ILE A 23 2.03 -7.32 -8.04
CA ILE A 23 3.11 -8.28 -7.76
C ILE A 23 4.33 -7.54 -7.22
N CYS A 24 4.82 -6.53 -7.94
CA CYS A 24 6.02 -5.78 -7.55
C CYS A 24 5.83 -5.05 -6.21
N ALA A 25 4.74 -4.33 -6.02
CA ALA A 25 4.55 -3.47 -4.86
C ALA A 25 4.38 -4.23 -3.53
N ILE A 26 3.79 -5.43 -3.58
CA ILE A 26 3.53 -6.24 -2.37
C ILE A 26 4.69 -7.17 -2.03
N SER A 27 5.65 -7.33 -2.92
CA SER A 27 6.82 -8.18 -2.68
C SER A 27 7.74 -7.71 -1.55
N SER A 28 7.62 -6.46 -1.08
CA SER A 28 8.58 -5.81 -0.17
C SER A 28 8.87 -6.61 1.11
N GLY A 29 7.85 -7.17 1.77
CA GLY A 29 8.02 -7.96 2.98
C GLY A 29 8.75 -9.29 2.71
N VAL A 30 8.46 -9.94 1.58
CA VAL A 30 9.16 -11.18 1.17
C VAL A 30 10.59 -10.86 0.75
N VAL A 31 10.77 -9.83 -0.07
CA VAL A 31 12.08 -9.41 -0.59
C VAL A 31 13.02 -8.99 0.54
N VAL A 32 12.56 -8.16 1.49
CA VAL A 32 13.41 -7.72 2.60
C VAL A 32 13.85 -8.90 3.46
N SER A 33 12.97 -9.89 3.68
CA SER A 33 13.32 -11.12 4.39
C SER A 33 14.38 -11.95 3.65
N LEU A 34 14.24 -12.11 2.33
CA LEU A 34 15.23 -12.82 1.51
C LEU A 34 16.58 -12.09 1.46
N LEU A 35 16.58 -10.76 1.40
CA LEU A 35 17.79 -9.96 1.42
C LEU A 35 18.47 -10.01 2.80
N GLN A 36 17.69 -10.00 3.88
CA GLN A 36 18.21 -10.13 5.23
C GLN A 36 18.88 -11.51 5.43
N GLU A 37 18.26 -12.58 4.95
CA GLU A 37 18.87 -13.92 4.97
C GLU A 37 20.15 -13.99 4.13
N LYS A 38 20.17 -13.32 2.96
CA LYS A 38 21.31 -13.33 2.05
C LYS A 38 22.49 -12.49 2.54
N TYR A 39 22.24 -11.31 3.09
CA TYR A 39 23.25 -10.31 3.39
C TYR A 39 23.50 -10.12 4.89
N GLY A 40 22.67 -10.67 5.77
CA GLY A 40 22.85 -10.68 7.22
C GLY A 40 22.71 -9.31 7.91
N PHE A 41 22.00 -8.34 7.32
CA PHE A 41 21.85 -7.02 7.93
C PHE A 41 20.87 -7.02 9.12
N ALA A 42 21.05 -6.07 10.04
CA ALA A 42 20.27 -5.94 11.26
C ALA A 42 18.80 -5.54 11.00
N TYR A 43 17.93 -5.78 11.96
CA TYR A 43 16.50 -5.40 11.90
C TYR A 43 16.28 -3.90 11.74
N GLY A 44 17.16 -3.05 12.29
CA GLY A 44 17.11 -1.61 12.09
C GLY A 44 17.20 -1.22 10.60
N MET A 45 18.06 -1.95 9.85
CA MET A 45 18.15 -1.77 8.39
C MET A 45 16.85 -2.22 7.69
N THR A 46 16.28 -3.37 8.08
CA THR A 46 14.97 -3.82 7.55
C THR A 46 13.90 -2.73 7.69
N GLY A 47 13.75 -2.14 8.88
CA GLY A 47 12.81 -1.05 9.13
C GLY A 47 13.09 0.18 8.29
N THR A 48 14.36 0.54 8.14
CA THR A 48 14.79 1.67 7.30
C THR A 48 14.43 1.45 5.84
N LEU A 49 14.68 0.26 5.29
CA LEU A 49 14.34 -0.08 3.90
C LEU A 49 12.84 0.03 3.61
N LEU A 50 12.01 -0.53 4.49
CA LEU A 50 10.55 -0.47 4.37
C LEU A 50 10.02 0.98 4.47
N SER A 51 10.64 1.78 5.34
CA SER A 51 10.30 3.19 5.49
C SER A 51 10.72 4.02 4.27
N LEU A 52 11.91 3.78 3.72
CA LEU A 52 12.37 4.45 2.49
C LEU A 52 11.47 4.13 1.30
N MET A 53 11.00 2.89 1.18
CA MET A 53 10.00 2.54 0.18
C MET A 53 8.70 3.33 0.37
N SER A 54 8.25 3.49 1.62
CA SER A 54 7.04 4.27 1.94
C SER A 54 7.23 5.76 1.67
N ILE A 55 8.43 6.31 1.92
CA ILE A 55 8.80 7.68 1.55
C ILE A 55 8.78 7.85 0.03
N GLY A 56 9.38 6.93 -0.71
CA GLY A 56 9.34 6.93 -2.18
C GLY A 56 7.90 6.92 -2.72
N ASN A 57 7.03 6.05 -2.15
CA ASN A 57 5.62 5.99 -2.52
C ASN A 57 4.87 7.31 -2.23
N LEU A 58 5.15 7.95 -1.11
CA LEU A 58 4.58 9.26 -0.76
C LEU A 58 5.02 10.34 -1.75
N LEU A 59 6.31 10.42 -2.02
CA LEU A 59 6.89 11.40 -2.96
C LEU A 59 6.40 11.19 -4.40
N ALA A 60 6.16 9.95 -4.81
CA ALA A 60 5.60 9.64 -6.12
C ALA A 60 4.23 10.30 -6.33
N GLY A 61 3.39 10.39 -5.30
CA GLY A 61 2.13 11.12 -5.36
C GLY A 61 2.32 12.58 -5.76
N PHE A 62 3.33 13.22 -5.21
CA PHE A 62 3.70 14.59 -5.53
C PHE A 62 4.32 14.72 -6.93
N LEU A 63 5.29 13.86 -7.25
CA LEU A 63 6.00 13.87 -8.53
C LEU A 63 5.05 13.61 -9.71
N THR A 64 4.07 12.71 -9.57
CA THR A 64 3.07 12.46 -10.62
C THR A 64 2.09 13.61 -10.83
N GLY A 65 1.99 14.53 -9.88
CA GLY A 65 1.24 15.78 -10.04
C GLY A 65 2.02 16.88 -10.76
N VAL A 66 3.33 16.96 -10.53
CA VAL A 66 4.18 18.08 -11.00
C VAL A 66 4.89 17.76 -12.32
N LEU A 67 5.52 16.59 -12.43
CA LEU A 67 6.34 16.23 -13.60
C LEU A 67 5.58 16.26 -14.93
N PRO A 68 4.30 15.86 -15.03
CA PRO A 68 3.56 15.95 -16.30
C PRO A 68 3.43 17.36 -16.84
N GLY A 69 3.49 18.39 -16.00
CA GLY A 69 3.50 19.79 -16.41
C GLY A 69 4.79 20.22 -17.12
N VAL A 70 5.90 19.52 -16.86
CA VAL A 70 7.23 19.84 -17.40
C VAL A 70 7.61 18.90 -18.53
N LEU A 71 7.44 17.59 -18.32
CA LEU A 71 7.91 16.55 -19.26
C LEU A 71 6.78 15.99 -20.14
N GLY A 72 5.52 16.25 -19.79
CA GLY A 72 4.37 15.55 -20.33
C GLY A 72 4.06 14.28 -19.54
N PHE A 73 2.80 13.78 -19.67
CA PHE A 73 2.32 12.66 -18.85
C PHE A 73 3.08 11.36 -19.08
N LYS A 74 3.20 10.94 -20.36
CA LYS A 74 3.86 9.67 -20.73
C LYS A 74 5.33 9.60 -20.32
N PRO A 75 6.20 10.60 -20.63
CA PRO A 75 7.59 10.59 -20.17
C PRO A 75 7.73 10.56 -18.65
N SER A 76 6.85 11.28 -17.93
CA SER A 76 6.85 11.29 -16.46
C SER A 76 6.55 9.90 -15.88
N VAL A 77 5.52 9.22 -16.40
CA VAL A 77 5.15 7.87 -15.97
C VAL A 77 6.29 6.88 -16.30
N LEU A 78 6.87 6.94 -17.49
CA LEU A 78 7.99 6.09 -17.88
C LEU A 78 9.21 6.30 -16.97
N LEU A 79 9.59 7.56 -16.71
CA LEU A 79 10.71 7.89 -15.82
C LEU A 79 10.51 7.32 -14.42
N LEU A 80 9.34 7.56 -13.81
CA LEU A 80 9.09 7.16 -12.43
C LEU A 80 8.93 5.64 -12.28
N THR A 81 8.34 4.95 -13.26
CA THR A 81 8.13 3.49 -13.20
C THR A 81 9.38 2.67 -13.50
N THR A 82 10.46 3.27 -14.07
CA THR A 82 11.78 2.61 -14.17
C THR A 82 12.28 2.15 -12.80
N GLY A 83 11.82 2.78 -11.71
CA GLY A 83 12.18 2.43 -10.35
C GLY A 83 11.90 0.97 -9.97
N TYR A 84 10.94 0.29 -10.59
CA TYR A 84 10.77 -1.15 -10.38
C TYR A 84 11.94 -1.96 -10.95
N ALA A 85 12.28 -1.76 -12.23
CA ALA A 85 13.35 -2.51 -12.87
C ALA A 85 14.72 -2.21 -12.25
N LEU A 86 15.03 -0.92 -12.05
CA LEU A 86 16.28 -0.49 -11.45
C LEU A 86 16.39 -0.93 -9.99
N GLY A 87 15.34 -0.71 -9.19
CA GLY A 87 15.37 -1.06 -7.77
C GLY A 87 15.57 -2.56 -7.54
N TYR A 88 14.77 -3.42 -8.17
CA TYR A 88 14.95 -4.87 -8.02
C TYR A 88 16.25 -5.38 -8.65
N GLY A 89 16.68 -4.82 -9.80
CA GLY A 89 17.95 -5.15 -10.41
C GLY A 89 19.15 -4.82 -9.50
N MET A 90 19.16 -3.65 -8.91
CA MET A 90 20.23 -3.20 -8.00
C MET A 90 20.29 -4.02 -6.72
N MET A 91 19.15 -4.46 -6.15
CA MET A 91 19.11 -5.32 -4.95
C MET A 91 19.84 -6.65 -5.17
N GLY A 92 19.94 -7.12 -6.41
CA GLY A 92 20.65 -8.34 -6.77
C GLY A 92 22.19 -8.21 -6.79
N LEU A 93 22.69 -6.98 -6.94
CA LEU A 93 24.12 -6.71 -7.17
C LEU A 93 24.96 -6.71 -5.88
N SER A 94 24.45 -6.09 -4.83
CA SER A 94 25.21 -5.91 -3.59
C SER A 94 24.31 -5.73 -2.37
N GLY A 95 24.80 -6.16 -1.19
CA GLY A 95 24.19 -5.90 0.12
C GLY A 95 24.57 -4.57 0.75
N ALA A 96 25.28 -3.68 0.02
CA ALA A 96 25.64 -2.36 0.55
C ALA A 96 24.40 -1.58 0.97
N GLU A 97 24.39 -1.06 2.20
CA GLU A 97 23.21 -0.40 2.80
C GLU A 97 22.69 0.76 1.96
N LEU A 98 23.60 1.57 1.39
CA LEU A 98 23.23 2.68 0.53
C LEU A 98 22.54 2.19 -0.75
N LEU A 99 23.05 1.11 -1.38
CA LEU A 99 22.48 0.57 -2.59
C LEU A 99 21.07 0.00 -2.34
N LEU A 100 20.91 -0.75 -1.25
CA LEU A 100 19.61 -1.28 -0.84
C LEU A 100 18.64 -0.14 -0.51
N SER A 101 19.10 0.89 0.19
CA SER A 101 18.31 2.08 0.55
C SER A 101 17.77 2.80 -0.70
N VAL A 102 18.63 3.08 -1.66
CA VAL A 102 18.24 3.69 -2.95
C VAL A 102 17.28 2.76 -3.71
N SER A 103 17.55 1.46 -3.71
CA SER A 103 16.71 0.47 -4.41
C SER A 103 15.28 0.44 -3.86
N PHE A 104 15.09 0.35 -2.54
CA PHE A 104 13.77 0.37 -1.92
C PHE A 104 13.05 1.70 -2.14
N PHE A 105 13.76 2.81 -2.06
CA PHE A 105 13.21 4.14 -2.38
C PHE A 105 12.70 4.21 -3.82
N LEU A 106 13.47 3.73 -4.81
CA LEU A 106 13.08 3.69 -6.23
C LEU A 106 11.86 2.79 -6.46
N VAL A 107 11.81 1.62 -5.82
CA VAL A 107 10.62 0.75 -5.87
C VAL A 107 9.40 1.47 -5.30
N GLY A 108 9.56 2.24 -4.23
CA GLY A 108 8.51 3.08 -3.66
C GLY A 108 8.00 4.14 -4.63
N ILE A 109 8.91 4.86 -5.29
CA ILE A 109 8.57 5.84 -6.35
C ILE A 109 7.76 5.16 -7.46
N ALA A 110 8.22 4.01 -7.95
CA ALA A 110 7.52 3.28 -9.01
C ALA A 110 6.13 2.79 -8.58
N LYS A 111 6.00 2.29 -7.34
CA LYS A 111 4.72 1.87 -6.75
C LYS A 111 3.67 2.99 -6.76
N GLY A 112 4.04 4.15 -6.22
CA GLY A 112 3.12 5.29 -6.14
C GLY A 112 2.80 5.87 -7.51
N SER A 113 3.79 5.94 -8.40
CA SER A 113 3.61 6.44 -9.76
C SER A 113 2.69 5.52 -10.58
N ALA A 114 2.90 4.20 -10.54
CA ALA A 114 2.05 3.23 -11.23
C ALA A 114 0.60 3.31 -10.73
N MET A 115 0.37 3.43 -9.42
CA MET A 115 -0.95 3.58 -8.83
C MET A 115 -1.67 4.84 -9.35
N ASN A 116 -0.98 5.98 -9.36
CA ASN A 116 -1.56 7.25 -9.82
C ASN A 116 -1.80 7.25 -11.34
N ALA A 117 -0.85 6.74 -12.13
CA ALA A 117 -1.02 6.63 -13.57
C ALA A 117 -2.19 5.71 -13.94
N CYS A 118 -2.30 4.52 -13.33
CA CYS A 118 -3.41 3.61 -13.56
C CYS A 118 -4.75 4.25 -13.17
N THR A 119 -4.80 5.00 -12.06
CA THR A 119 -6.00 5.73 -11.64
C THR A 119 -6.45 6.73 -12.71
N ILE A 120 -5.52 7.51 -13.28
CA ILE A 120 -5.82 8.46 -14.35
C ILE A 120 -6.32 7.74 -15.61
N LEU A 121 -5.59 6.71 -16.05
CA LEU A 121 -5.92 5.96 -17.28
C LEU A 121 -7.28 5.26 -17.16
N VAL A 122 -7.56 4.62 -16.04
CA VAL A 122 -8.81 3.86 -15.87
C VAL A 122 -9.99 4.78 -15.59
N SER A 123 -9.85 5.75 -14.68
CA SER A 123 -10.97 6.64 -14.32
C SER A 123 -11.41 7.55 -15.46
N GLY A 124 -10.44 7.97 -16.31
CA GLY A 124 -10.73 8.83 -17.48
C GLY A 124 -11.28 8.07 -18.68
N ASN A 125 -11.11 6.74 -18.76
CA ASN A 125 -11.47 5.94 -19.93
C ASN A 125 -12.46 4.80 -19.63
N SER A 126 -13.15 4.83 -18.48
CA SER A 126 -14.21 3.89 -18.12
C SER A 126 -15.59 4.54 -18.22
N ALA A 127 -16.56 3.86 -18.84
CA ALA A 127 -17.94 4.30 -18.92
C ALA A 127 -18.55 4.54 -17.54
N ASP A 128 -18.38 3.56 -16.67
CA ASP A 128 -18.65 3.66 -15.24
C ASP A 128 -17.31 3.74 -14.51
N ARG A 129 -17.02 4.93 -14.00
CA ARG A 129 -15.80 5.22 -13.26
C ARG A 129 -15.66 4.33 -12.02
N THR A 130 -16.73 4.12 -11.28
CA THR A 130 -16.73 3.34 -10.05
C THR A 130 -16.42 1.86 -10.35
N ARG A 131 -17.08 1.30 -11.38
CA ARG A 131 -16.85 -0.07 -11.85
C ARG A 131 -15.42 -0.24 -12.36
N GLY A 132 -14.92 0.72 -13.15
CA GLY A 132 -13.54 0.70 -13.67
C GLY A 132 -12.51 0.71 -12.55
N MET A 133 -12.67 1.57 -11.55
CA MET A 133 -11.76 1.65 -10.40
C MET A 133 -11.79 0.37 -9.55
N ASN A 134 -12.97 -0.19 -9.29
CA ASN A 134 -13.08 -1.45 -8.56
C ASN A 134 -12.39 -2.60 -9.30
N LEU A 135 -12.57 -2.70 -10.62
CA LEU A 135 -11.89 -3.71 -11.43
C LEU A 135 -10.37 -3.52 -11.42
N MET A 136 -9.89 -2.27 -11.51
CA MET A 136 -8.47 -1.96 -11.41
C MET A 136 -7.88 -2.45 -10.07
N HIS A 137 -8.52 -2.14 -8.96
CA HIS A 137 -8.08 -2.62 -7.64
C HIS A 137 -8.16 -4.13 -7.49
N SER A 138 -9.10 -4.79 -8.16
CA SER A 138 -9.17 -6.26 -8.22
C SER A 138 -7.99 -6.85 -8.99
N CYS A 139 -7.58 -6.23 -10.10
CA CYS A 139 -6.36 -6.64 -10.82
C CYS A 139 -5.11 -6.55 -9.93
N TYR A 140 -4.98 -5.45 -9.17
CA TYR A 140 -3.88 -5.31 -8.20
C TYR A 140 -3.91 -6.40 -7.13
N ALA A 141 -5.07 -6.69 -6.56
CA ALA A 141 -5.22 -7.73 -5.55
C ALA A 141 -4.88 -9.13 -6.11
N CYS A 142 -5.26 -9.43 -7.35
CA CYS A 142 -4.86 -10.67 -8.03
C CYS A 142 -3.32 -10.76 -8.19
N GLY A 143 -2.67 -9.64 -8.57
CA GLY A 143 -1.21 -9.56 -8.62
C GLY A 143 -0.58 -9.80 -7.25
N ALA A 144 -1.10 -9.14 -6.22
CA ALA A 144 -0.64 -9.29 -4.83
C ALA A 144 -0.74 -10.73 -4.32
N LEU A 145 -1.83 -11.44 -4.66
CA LEU A 145 -2.02 -12.86 -4.31
C LEU A 145 -1.00 -13.77 -5.00
N LEU A 146 -0.60 -13.48 -6.25
CA LEU A 146 0.36 -14.28 -6.99
C LEU A 146 1.82 -14.00 -6.61
N CYS A 147 2.11 -12.85 -6.05
CA CYS A 147 3.46 -12.40 -5.70
C CYS A 147 4.27 -13.44 -4.91
N PRO A 148 3.79 -13.99 -3.76
CA PRO A 148 4.58 -14.94 -2.98
C PRO A 148 4.88 -16.24 -3.74
N PHE A 149 3.97 -16.71 -4.59
CA PHE A 149 4.18 -17.92 -5.38
C PHE A 149 5.30 -17.75 -6.40
N LEU A 150 5.32 -16.60 -7.09
CA LEU A 150 6.38 -16.28 -8.06
C LEU A 150 7.74 -16.15 -7.38
N ILE A 151 7.79 -15.43 -6.25
CA ILE A 151 9.03 -15.25 -5.49
C ILE A 151 9.49 -16.59 -4.90
N ALA A 152 8.59 -17.40 -4.34
CA ALA A 152 8.93 -18.69 -3.77
C ALA A 152 9.44 -19.68 -4.85
N ALA A 153 8.82 -19.69 -6.04
CA ALA A 153 9.26 -20.52 -7.15
C ALA A 153 10.67 -20.13 -7.63
N ALA A 154 10.91 -18.84 -7.86
CA ALA A 154 12.22 -18.34 -8.29
C ALA A 154 13.27 -18.42 -7.17
N GLY A 155 12.88 -18.19 -5.92
CA GLY A 155 13.72 -18.24 -4.73
C GLY A 155 14.24 -19.63 -4.40
N ARG A 156 13.57 -20.70 -4.87
CA ARG A 156 14.08 -22.08 -4.78
C ARG A 156 15.38 -22.27 -5.55
N VAL A 157 15.59 -21.51 -6.62
CA VAL A 157 16.79 -21.53 -7.42
C VAL A 157 17.84 -20.58 -6.80
N SER A 158 17.47 -19.30 -6.66
CA SER A 158 18.29 -18.30 -5.97
C SER A 158 17.51 -17.04 -5.64
N THR A 159 17.93 -16.30 -4.61
CA THR A 159 17.43 -14.96 -4.31
C THR A 159 17.64 -14.00 -5.48
N GLY A 160 18.76 -14.14 -6.21
CA GLY A 160 19.04 -13.33 -7.40
C GLY A 160 18.02 -13.54 -8.50
N LEU A 161 17.58 -14.78 -8.75
CA LEU A 161 16.55 -15.07 -9.75
C LEU A 161 15.20 -14.48 -9.36
N ALA A 162 14.83 -14.53 -8.07
CA ALA A 162 13.60 -13.90 -7.59
C ALA A 162 13.58 -12.38 -7.84
N LEU A 163 14.70 -11.71 -7.60
CA LEU A 163 14.85 -10.27 -7.86
C LEU A 163 14.84 -9.96 -9.37
N LEU A 164 15.49 -10.79 -10.20
CA LEU A 164 15.46 -10.64 -11.66
C LEU A 164 14.05 -10.83 -12.23
N VAL A 165 13.26 -11.76 -11.71
CA VAL A 165 11.85 -11.93 -12.08
C VAL A 165 11.06 -10.65 -11.76
N LEU A 166 11.23 -10.06 -10.57
CA LEU A 166 10.58 -8.80 -10.22
C LEU A 166 11.05 -7.63 -11.10
N ALA A 167 12.34 -7.55 -11.41
CA ALA A 167 12.88 -6.55 -12.33
C ALA A 167 12.29 -6.72 -13.74
N ALA A 168 12.17 -7.96 -14.24
CA ALA A 168 11.55 -8.26 -15.53
C ALA A 168 10.06 -7.85 -15.55
N LEU A 169 9.31 -8.09 -14.47
CA LEU A 169 7.93 -7.61 -14.34
C LEU A 169 7.87 -6.07 -14.34
N GLY A 170 8.83 -5.40 -13.70
CA GLY A 170 8.98 -3.95 -13.79
C GLY A 170 9.24 -3.45 -15.22
N ILE A 171 10.04 -4.18 -15.99
CA ILE A 171 10.25 -3.90 -17.43
C ILE A 171 8.94 -4.11 -18.21
N ILE A 172 8.17 -5.14 -17.91
CA ILE A 172 6.85 -5.36 -18.55
C ILE A 172 5.92 -4.19 -18.28
N VAL A 173 5.83 -3.70 -17.04
CA VAL A 173 5.06 -2.49 -16.71
C VAL A 173 5.51 -1.31 -17.55
N TRP A 174 6.82 -1.10 -17.64
CA TRP A 174 7.41 -0.01 -18.41
C TRP A 174 7.11 -0.14 -19.92
N LEU A 175 7.22 -1.35 -20.50
CA LEU A 175 6.91 -1.62 -21.90
C LEU A 175 5.43 -1.41 -22.23
N ILE A 176 4.51 -1.79 -21.34
CA ILE A 176 3.07 -1.52 -21.52
C ILE A 176 2.84 -0.01 -21.60
N TYR A 177 3.45 0.79 -20.72
CA TYR A 177 3.34 2.24 -20.79
C TYR A 177 4.01 2.83 -22.05
N LEU A 178 5.18 2.29 -22.44
CA LEU A 178 5.89 2.74 -23.64
C LEU A 178 5.04 2.55 -24.91
N THR A 179 4.38 1.39 -25.04
CA THR A 179 3.58 1.04 -26.22
C THR A 179 2.16 1.61 -26.19
N THR A 180 1.73 2.19 -25.07
CA THR A 180 0.40 2.78 -24.91
C THR A 180 0.43 4.25 -25.36
N PRO A 181 -0.41 4.67 -26.34
CA PRO A 181 -0.54 6.09 -26.68
C PRO A 181 -1.28 6.83 -25.56
N MET A 182 -0.60 7.75 -24.91
CA MET A 182 -1.14 8.51 -23.76
C MET A 182 -1.34 10.00 -24.08
N ASP A 183 -1.46 10.33 -25.36
CA ASP A 183 -1.64 11.70 -25.81
C ASP A 183 -2.93 12.30 -25.22
N GLY A 184 -2.81 13.49 -24.66
CA GLY A 184 -3.94 14.18 -24.01
C GLY A 184 -4.33 13.64 -22.64
N GLN A 185 -3.65 12.60 -22.10
CA GLN A 185 -3.89 12.12 -20.74
C GLN A 185 -3.09 12.94 -19.71
N GLY A 186 -3.64 13.08 -18.50
CA GLY A 186 -2.96 13.81 -17.41
C GLY A 186 -2.81 15.32 -17.65
N SER A 187 -3.32 15.82 -18.76
CA SER A 187 -3.42 17.26 -19.02
C SER A 187 -4.57 17.82 -18.19
N THR A 188 -4.34 17.98 -16.91
CA THR A 188 -5.11 18.99 -16.15
C THR A 188 -4.70 20.34 -16.73
N LYS A 189 -5.39 20.78 -17.79
CA LYS A 189 -5.62 22.22 -17.92
C LYS A 189 -6.28 22.59 -16.60
N SER A 190 -5.48 23.03 -15.65
CA SER A 190 -5.96 23.80 -14.53
C SER A 190 -6.90 24.81 -15.16
N LYS A 191 -8.20 24.65 -14.95
CA LYS A 191 -9.10 25.77 -15.14
C LYS A 191 -8.55 26.81 -14.20
N THR A 192 -7.84 27.77 -14.77
CA THR A 192 -7.32 28.96 -14.13
C THR A 192 -8.51 29.86 -13.77
N GLY A 193 -9.42 29.36 -12.97
CA GLY A 193 -10.21 30.15 -12.08
C GLY A 193 -9.44 30.11 -10.76
N LYS A 194 -9.06 31.27 -10.26
CA LYS A 194 -8.57 31.46 -8.88
C LYS A 194 -9.71 31.11 -7.92
N GLU A 195 -10.13 29.84 -7.83
CA GLU A 195 -10.92 29.40 -6.70
C GLU A 195 -10.04 29.61 -5.47
N LYS A 196 -10.47 30.51 -4.60
CA LYS A 196 -9.80 30.69 -3.31
C LYS A 196 -9.78 29.35 -2.63
N ILE A 197 -8.58 28.83 -2.37
CA ILE A 197 -8.40 27.57 -1.65
C ILE A 197 -9.06 27.77 -0.28
N ASP A 198 -10.10 27.00 -0.02
CA ASP A 198 -10.74 26.99 1.31
C ASP A 198 -9.89 26.15 2.26
N TRP A 199 -9.27 26.81 3.23
CA TRP A 199 -8.47 26.20 4.29
C TRP A 199 -9.27 25.91 5.56
N SER A 200 -10.59 26.11 5.55
CA SER A 200 -11.45 25.93 6.73
C SER A 200 -11.41 24.49 7.28
N PHE A 201 -11.17 23.49 6.42
CA PHE A 201 -11.05 22.10 6.84
C PHE A 201 -9.91 21.86 7.86
N LEU A 202 -8.85 22.67 7.87
CA LEU A 202 -7.77 22.57 8.86
C LEU A 202 -8.23 22.88 10.29
N HIS A 203 -9.33 23.61 10.45
CA HIS A 203 -9.95 23.87 11.74
C HIS A 203 -10.99 22.80 12.13
N SER A 204 -11.29 21.86 11.23
CA SER A 204 -12.25 20.78 11.50
C SER A 204 -11.60 19.70 12.36
N VAL A 205 -12.17 19.47 13.54
CA VAL A 205 -11.77 18.37 14.43
C VAL A 205 -11.97 17.02 13.72
N GLN A 206 -13.05 16.86 12.96
CA GLN A 206 -13.33 15.64 12.20
C GLN A 206 -12.25 15.34 11.18
N PHE A 207 -11.69 16.35 10.51
CA PHE A 207 -10.59 16.20 9.55
C PHE A 207 -9.36 15.57 10.23
N TRP A 208 -8.95 16.07 11.39
CA TRP A 208 -7.78 15.57 12.10
C TRP A 208 -8.03 14.20 12.75
N LEU A 209 -9.25 13.93 13.22
CA LEU A 209 -9.60 12.61 13.74
C LEU A 209 -9.57 11.53 12.65
N LEU A 210 -10.08 11.82 11.45
CA LEU A 210 -10.00 10.91 10.31
C LEU A 210 -8.56 10.76 9.81
N THR A 211 -7.78 11.83 9.81
CA THR A 211 -6.35 11.78 9.48
C THR A 211 -5.59 10.89 10.47
N GLY A 212 -5.83 11.04 11.77
CA GLY A 212 -5.24 10.20 12.81
C GLY A 212 -5.65 8.73 12.70
N LEU A 213 -6.93 8.47 12.37
CA LEU A 213 -7.42 7.11 12.12
C LEU A 213 -6.71 6.47 10.93
N LEU A 214 -6.59 7.18 9.82
CA LEU A 214 -5.89 6.71 8.62
C LEU A 214 -4.38 6.57 8.84
N PHE A 215 -3.77 7.44 9.65
CA PHE A 215 -2.38 7.30 10.09
C PHE A 215 -2.18 5.97 10.83
N CYS A 216 -3.01 5.68 11.83
CA CYS A 216 -2.95 4.43 12.58
C CYS A 216 -3.21 3.20 11.70
N GLN A 217 -4.15 3.30 10.75
CA GLN A 217 -4.45 2.24 9.81
C GLN A 217 -3.25 1.96 8.89
N ASN A 218 -2.65 2.99 8.30
CA ASN A 218 -1.46 2.83 7.46
C ASN A 218 -0.26 2.28 8.26
N ALA A 219 -0.07 2.75 9.50
CA ALA A 219 0.96 2.26 10.41
C ALA A 219 0.80 0.75 10.66
N ALA A 220 -0.39 0.32 11.06
CA ALA A 220 -0.66 -1.08 11.39
C ALA A 220 -0.57 -2.00 10.17
N GLU A 221 -1.17 -1.62 9.05
CA GLU A 221 -1.22 -2.43 7.83
C GLU A 221 0.15 -2.58 7.18
N GLN A 222 0.89 -1.48 6.98
CA GLN A 222 2.18 -1.52 6.30
C GLN A 222 3.25 -2.21 7.16
N SER A 223 3.15 -2.12 8.49
CA SER A 223 4.02 -2.87 9.38
C SER A 223 3.81 -4.38 9.26
N VAL A 224 2.57 -4.83 9.26
CA VAL A 224 2.26 -6.26 9.09
C VAL A 224 2.68 -6.74 7.70
N THR A 225 2.37 -5.98 6.64
CA THR A 225 2.75 -6.29 5.27
C THR A 225 4.28 -6.42 5.11
N GLY A 226 5.03 -5.53 5.73
CA GLY A 226 6.49 -5.48 5.60
C GLY A 226 7.24 -6.48 6.49
N TRP A 227 6.75 -6.71 7.72
CA TRP A 227 7.50 -7.43 8.74
C TRP A 227 7.06 -8.88 8.98
N MET A 228 5.82 -9.25 8.61
CA MET A 228 5.25 -10.52 9.05
C MET A 228 6.01 -11.74 8.53
N VAL A 229 6.55 -11.69 7.31
CA VAL A 229 7.39 -12.76 6.75
C VAL A 229 8.66 -12.94 7.59
N THR A 230 9.35 -11.83 7.88
CA THR A 230 10.56 -11.82 8.72
C THR A 230 10.25 -12.31 10.13
N TYR A 231 9.13 -11.88 10.71
CA TYR A 231 8.71 -12.27 12.06
C TYR A 231 8.43 -13.76 12.16
N PHE A 232 7.66 -14.33 11.26
CA PHE A 232 7.33 -15.75 11.30
C PHE A 232 8.53 -16.65 11.07
N LYS A 233 9.45 -16.27 10.17
CA LYS A 233 10.70 -16.98 9.97
C LYS A 233 11.62 -16.87 11.20
N GLY A 234 11.80 -15.65 11.72
CA GLY A 234 12.66 -15.38 12.86
C GLY A 234 12.19 -16.02 14.17
N SER A 235 10.87 -16.14 14.37
CA SER A 235 10.28 -16.82 15.53
C SER A 235 10.16 -18.34 15.36
N GLY A 236 10.39 -18.88 14.15
CA GLY A 236 10.25 -20.31 13.86
C GLY A 236 8.80 -20.81 13.81
N ILE A 237 7.79 -19.91 13.93
CA ILE A 237 6.35 -20.27 13.91
C ILE A 237 5.95 -20.77 12.52
N ILE A 238 6.42 -20.10 11.45
CA ILE A 238 6.24 -20.51 10.07
C ILE A 238 7.59 -20.47 9.38
N THR A 239 8.07 -21.62 8.92
CA THR A 239 9.42 -21.76 8.36
C THR A 239 9.42 -21.92 6.85
N GLY A 240 10.57 -21.72 6.22
CA GLY A 240 10.77 -21.92 4.79
C GLY A 240 9.91 -21.04 3.91
N ALA A 241 9.52 -21.58 2.76
CA ALA A 241 8.71 -20.86 1.76
C ALA A 241 7.29 -20.54 2.24
N LEU A 242 6.78 -21.29 3.24
CA LEU A 242 5.42 -21.07 3.77
C LEU A 242 5.26 -19.68 4.40
N ALA A 243 6.32 -19.13 4.99
CA ALA A 243 6.26 -17.78 5.57
C ALA A 243 5.95 -16.70 4.51
N ALA A 244 6.39 -16.86 3.27
CA ALA A 244 6.06 -15.94 2.18
C ALA A 244 4.56 -15.94 1.85
N TYR A 245 3.87 -17.09 1.96
CA TYR A 245 2.44 -17.19 1.67
C TYR A 245 1.54 -16.48 2.69
N THR A 246 2.08 -16.02 3.82
CA THR A 246 1.36 -15.16 4.76
C THR A 246 0.91 -13.86 4.12
N VAL A 247 1.64 -13.37 3.12
CA VAL A 247 1.24 -12.22 2.27
C VAL A 247 -0.03 -12.54 1.48
N THR A 248 -0.12 -13.76 0.90
CA THR A 248 -1.34 -14.21 0.21
C THR A 248 -2.52 -14.31 1.17
N VAL A 249 -2.31 -14.82 2.39
CA VAL A 249 -3.35 -14.90 3.44
C VAL A 249 -3.88 -13.50 3.75
N MET A 250 -3.00 -12.55 3.97
CA MET A 250 -3.35 -11.16 4.30
C MET A 250 -4.15 -10.49 3.17
N TRP A 251 -3.66 -10.57 1.94
CA TRP A 251 -4.33 -9.94 0.79
C TRP A 251 -5.60 -10.69 0.36
N GLY A 252 -5.63 -12.01 0.53
CA GLY A 252 -6.83 -12.83 0.32
C GLY A 252 -7.94 -12.46 1.31
N ALA A 253 -7.61 -12.33 2.60
CA ALA A 253 -8.54 -11.86 3.62
C ALA A 253 -9.08 -10.46 3.31
N THR A 254 -8.20 -9.54 2.90
CA THR A 254 -8.56 -8.18 2.50
C THR A 254 -9.50 -8.17 1.30
N LEU A 255 -9.25 -8.98 0.28
CA LEU A 255 -10.10 -9.10 -0.90
C LEU A 255 -11.48 -9.64 -0.53
N VAL A 256 -11.54 -10.75 0.21
CA VAL A 256 -12.79 -11.36 0.65
C VAL A 256 -13.62 -10.38 1.48
N ALA A 257 -13.00 -9.70 2.45
CA ALA A 257 -13.69 -8.73 3.29
C ALA A 257 -14.26 -7.56 2.46
N ARG A 258 -13.48 -7.00 1.52
CA ARG A 258 -13.94 -5.91 0.65
C ARG A 258 -15.10 -6.33 -0.25
N LEU A 259 -15.07 -7.55 -0.80
CA LEU A 259 -16.18 -8.09 -1.59
C LEU A 259 -17.44 -8.28 -0.74
N LEU A 260 -17.31 -8.82 0.47
CA LEU A 260 -18.44 -8.97 1.40
C LEU A 260 -19.04 -7.62 1.78
N ILE A 261 -18.22 -6.61 2.10
CA ILE A 261 -18.69 -5.25 2.42
C ILE A 261 -19.39 -4.62 1.21
N ALA A 262 -18.86 -4.82 0.00
CA ALA A 262 -19.40 -4.17 -1.20
C ALA A 262 -20.72 -4.81 -1.68
N PHE A 263 -20.86 -6.13 -1.60
CA PHE A 263 -21.96 -6.85 -2.26
C PHE A 263 -22.93 -7.54 -1.31
N VAL A 264 -22.49 -7.91 -0.09
CA VAL A 264 -23.30 -8.74 0.82
C VAL A 264 -23.74 -7.98 2.06
N PHE A 265 -22.79 -7.27 2.70
CA PHE A 265 -23.02 -6.60 3.99
C PHE A 265 -22.57 -5.12 3.94
N PRO A 266 -23.23 -4.26 3.14
CA PRO A 266 -22.88 -2.84 3.11
C PRO A 266 -23.14 -2.18 4.47
N PHE A 267 -22.22 -1.33 4.90
CA PHE A 267 -22.33 -0.69 6.21
C PHE A 267 -23.46 0.32 6.28
N LYS A 268 -24.53 0.03 7.02
CA LYS A 268 -25.60 0.98 7.31
C LYS A 268 -25.15 2.15 8.21
N GLN A 269 -24.17 1.92 9.06
CA GLN A 269 -23.61 2.89 10.01
C GLN A 269 -22.08 2.90 9.92
N PRO A 270 -21.48 3.58 8.93
CA PRO A 270 -20.03 3.53 8.67
C PRO A 270 -19.17 3.89 9.88
N ARG A 271 -19.56 4.90 10.66
CA ARG A 271 -18.82 5.33 11.87
C ARG A 271 -18.77 4.23 12.94
N LYS A 272 -19.87 3.50 13.18
CA LYS A 272 -19.86 2.35 14.11
C LYS A 272 -19.09 1.16 13.55
N ALA A 273 -19.19 0.93 12.25
CA ALA A 273 -18.41 -0.13 11.58
C ALA A 273 -16.91 0.07 11.79
N MET A 274 -16.41 1.31 11.71
CA MET A 274 -15.00 1.62 12.00
C MET A 274 -14.59 1.25 13.43
N VAL A 275 -15.47 1.45 14.42
CA VAL A 275 -15.19 1.03 15.81
C VAL A 275 -15.07 -0.50 15.90
N VAL A 276 -16.02 -1.23 15.32
CA VAL A 276 -16.00 -2.71 15.31
C VAL A 276 -14.74 -3.23 14.59
N MET A 277 -14.39 -2.65 13.45
CA MET A 277 -13.17 -3.00 12.71
C MET A 277 -11.91 -2.72 13.53
N GLY A 278 -11.81 -1.56 14.18
CA GLY A 278 -10.68 -1.19 15.03
C GLY A 278 -10.52 -2.14 16.22
N VAL A 279 -11.62 -2.46 16.92
CA VAL A 279 -11.63 -3.44 18.03
C VAL A 279 -11.19 -4.81 17.53
N GLY A 280 -11.75 -5.28 16.40
CA GLY A 280 -11.36 -6.55 15.78
C GLY A 280 -9.86 -6.59 15.45
N CYS A 281 -9.33 -5.53 14.80
CA CYS A 281 -7.90 -5.42 14.51
C CYS A 281 -7.05 -5.54 15.78
N THR A 282 -7.41 -4.83 16.83
CA THR A 282 -6.64 -4.82 18.09
C THR A 282 -6.65 -6.19 18.76
N ILE A 283 -7.80 -6.83 18.85
CA ILE A 283 -7.97 -8.17 19.46
C ILE A 283 -7.19 -9.21 18.67
N PHE A 284 -7.40 -9.27 17.36
CA PHE A 284 -6.74 -10.28 16.52
C PHE A 284 -5.23 -10.06 16.44
N TYR A 285 -4.77 -8.81 16.42
CA TYR A 285 -3.33 -8.52 16.48
C TYR A 285 -2.72 -8.95 17.81
N PHE A 286 -3.39 -8.66 18.94
CA PHE A 286 -2.92 -9.08 20.25
C PHE A 286 -2.76 -10.60 20.32
N PHE A 287 -3.75 -11.37 19.89
CA PHE A 287 -3.66 -12.83 19.87
C PHE A 287 -2.68 -13.36 18.83
N LEU A 288 -2.49 -12.64 17.70
CA LEU A 288 -1.49 -12.99 16.70
C LEU A 288 -0.08 -12.99 17.30
N MET A 289 0.23 -12.02 18.16
CA MET A 289 1.52 -11.94 18.85
C MET A 289 1.68 -13.04 19.93
N GLN A 290 0.59 -13.69 20.34
CA GLN A 290 0.59 -14.83 21.27
C GLN A 290 0.53 -16.19 20.54
N ALA A 291 0.51 -16.21 19.21
CA ALA A 291 0.40 -17.44 18.47
C ALA A 291 1.71 -18.24 18.51
N HIS A 292 1.62 -19.50 18.92
CA HIS A 292 2.75 -20.43 18.99
C HIS A 292 2.70 -21.53 17.93
N THR A 293 1.59 -21.63 17.18
CA THR A 293 1.39 -22.63 16.14
C THR A 293 1.14 -21.97 14.80
N GLN A 294 1.59 -22.62 13.72
CA GLN A 294 1.38 -22.15 12.35
C GLN A 294 -0.11 -21.93 12.04
N GLY A 295 -0.99 -22.86 12.43
CA GLY A 295 -2.43 -22.75 12.15
C GLY A 295 -3.05 -21.53 12.84
N ALA A 296 -2.74 -21.30 14.14
CA ALA A 296 -3.22 -20.14 14.88
C ALA A 296 -2.70 -18.84 14.27
N ALA A 297 -1.41 -18.77 13.90
CA ALA A 297 -0.81 -17.61 13.28
C ALA A 297 -1.48 -17.24 11.95
N ILE A 298 -1.73 -18.23 11.08
CA ILE A 298 -2.41 -17.99 9.78
C ILE A 298 -3.85 -17.53 10.00
N LEU A 299 -4.60 -18.18 10.91
CA LEU A 299 -5.99 -17.82 11.18
C LEU A 299 -6.10 -16.39 11.77
N LEU A 300 -5.23 -16.06 12.73
CA LEU A 300 -5.26 -14.75 13.38
C LEU A 300 -4.76 -13.64 12.45
N LEU A 301 -3.79 -13.92 11.56
CA LEU A 301 -3.39 -12.99 10.51
C LEU A 301 -4.54 -12.75 9.51
N PHE A 302 -5.25 -13.80 9.10
CA PHE A 302 -6.44 -13.69 8.26
C PHE A 302 -7.49 -12.81 8.93
N ALA A 303 -7.82 -13.08 10.21
CA ALA A 303 -8.83 -12.35 10.96
C ALA A 303 -8.44 -10.87 11.16
N PHE A 304 -7.17 -10.58 11.43
CA PHE A 304 -6.63 -9.22 11.51
C PHE A 304 -6.81 -8.46 10.20
N ALA A 305 -6.37 -9.04 9.08
CA ALA A 305 -6.45 -8.40 7.77
C ALA A 305 -7.91 -8.23 7.31
N PHE A 306 -8.76 -9.22 7.60
CA PHE A 306 -10.20 -9.16 7.34
C PHE A 306 -10.87 -8.00 8.10
N ALA A 307 -10.57 -7.87 9.40
CA ALA A 307 -11.11 -6.79 10.23
C ALA A 307 -10.64 -5.40 9.75
N MET A 308 -9.40 -5.29 9.22
CA MET A 308 -8.83 -4.03 8.78
C MET A 308 -9.31 -3.58 7.39
N ALA A 309 -9.71 -4.51 6.52
CA ALA A 309 -9.87 -4.30 5.08
C ALA A 309 -10.81 -3.14 4.67
N GLY A 310 -11.87 -2.92 5.45
CA GLY A 310 -12.86 -1.87 5.22
C GLY A 310 -12.51 -0.51 5.83
N MET A 311 -11.48 -0.42 6.66
CA MET A 311 -11.19 0.79 7.45
C MET A 311 -10.88 2.00 6.57
N ASN A 312 -9.92 1.86 5.65
CA ASN A 312 -9.47 2.96 4.79
C ASN A 312 -10.61 3.52 3.91
N PRO A 313 -11.30 2.69 3.07
CA PRO A 313 -12.36 3.21 2.23
C PRO A 313 -13.52 3.81 3.03
N THR A 314 -13.84 3.24 4.21
CA THR A 314 -14.92 3.76 5.08
C THR A 314 -14.53 5.10 5.70
N ALA A 315 -13.29 5.26 6.15
CA ALA A 315 -12.79 6.52 6.72
C ALA A 315 -12.76 7.63 5.66
N VAL A 316 -12.26 7.36 4.46
CA VAL A 316 -12.24 8.32 3.35
C VAL A 316 -13.67 8.70 2.94
N ALA A 317 -14.57 7.74 2.83
CA ALA A 317 -16.00 8.01 2.54
C ALA A 317 -16.67 8.84 3.63
N SER A 318 -16.25 8.66 4.90
CA SER A 318 -16.80 9.41 6.05
C SER A 318 -16.30 10.87 6.12
N ALA A 319 -15.30 11.24 5.33
CA ALA A 319 -14.86 12.64 5.22
C ALA A 319 -15.90 13.53 4.49
N GLY A 320 -16.81 12.95 3.71
CA GLY A 320 -17.98 13.63 3.14
C GLY A 320 -17.65 14.94 2.41
N LYS A 321 -18.27 16.05 2.81
CA LYS A 321 -18.06 17.39 2.23
C LYS A 321 -16.61 17.91 2.32
N MET A 322 -15.78 17.34 3.19
CA MET A 322 -14.35 17.70 3.32
C MET A 322 -13.46 17.07 2.26
N THR A 323 -14.00 16.29 1.31
CA THR A 323 -13.23 15.65 0.22
C THR A 323 -12.93 16.60 -0.93
N SER A 324 -12.35 17.76 -0.65
CA SER A 324 -11.76 18.62 -1.69
C SER A 324 -10.40 18.08 -2.13
N VAL A 325 -9.93 18.48 -3.32
CA VAL A 325 -8.60 18.11 -3.81
C VAL A 325 -7.52 18.55 -2.80
N THR A 326 -7.67 19.74 -2.22
CA THR A 326 -6.72 20.29 -1.25
C THR A 326 -6.74 19.55 0.08
N SER A 327 -7.92 19.27 0.64
CA SER A 327 -8.03 18.56 1.92
C SER A 327 -7.50 17.12 1.82
N MET A 328 -7.83 16.41 0.74
CA MET A 328 -7.30 15.06 0.50
C MET A 328 -5.80 15.09 0.21
N GLY A 329 -5.30 16.15 -0.45
CA GLY A 329 -3.88 16.38 -0.69
C GLY A 329 -3.05 16.60 0.58
N ILE A 330 -3.68 16.90 1.73
CA ILE A 330 -3.03 16.99 3.04
C ILE A 330 -3.34 15.74 3.88
N MET A 331 -4.58 15.31 3.92
CA MET A 331 -5.01 14.16 4.72
C MET A 331 -4.25 12.88 4.36
N LEU A 332 -4.18 12.54 3.08
CA LEU A 332 -3.57 11.28 2.65
C LEU A 332 -2.05 11.23 2.86
N PRO A 333 -1.25 12.26 2.54
CA PRO A 333 0.17 12.31 2.89
C PRO A 333 0.42 12.25 4.41
N ALA A 334 -0.34 13.02 5.19
CA ALA A 334 -0.23 13.00 6.65
C ALA A 334 -0.56 11.61 7.21
N ALA A 335 -1.61 10.96 6.70
CA ALA A 335 -1.94 9.59 7.06
C ALA A 335 -0.87 8.57 6.64
N SER A 336 -0.25 8.77 5.48
CA SER A 336 0.79 7.87 4.95
C SER A 336 2.08 7.91 5.78
N SER A 337 2.30 8.95 6.58
CA SER A 337 3.47 9.02 7.49
C SER A 337 3.44 7.89 8.54
N GLY A 338 2.29 7.32 8.87
CA GLY A 338 2.17 6.12 9.69
C GLY A 338 2.88 4.90 9.07
N ALA A 339 2.76 4.73 7.75
CA ALA A 339 3.45 3.68 6.99
C ALA A 339 4.97 3.88 6.92
N ILE A 340 5.45 5.09 7.19
CA ILE A 340 6.88 5.40 7.27
C ILE A 340 7.41 5.13 8.67
N LEU A 341 6.73 5.69 9.67
CA LEU A 341 7.22 5.70 11.05
C LEU A 341 7.18 4.31 11.70
N MET A 342 6.07 3.58 11.56
CA MET A 342 5.89 2.35 12.33
C MET A 342 6.82 1.21 11.92
N PRO A 343 7.06 0.91 10.62
CA PRO A 343 8.05 -0.09 10.24
C PRO A 343 9.47 0.25 10.72
N TRP A 344 9.83 1.54 10.73
CA TRP A 344 11.11 2.00 11.26
C TRP A 344 11.21 1.80 12.78
N ILE A 345 10.16 2.17 13.54
CA ILE A 345 10.10 1.96 15.00
C ILE A 345 10.26 0.47 15.32
N ILE A 346 9.54 -0.41 14.63
CA ILE A 346 9.64 -1.86 14.80
C ILE A 346 11.08 -2.30 14.59
N GLY A 347 11.75 -1.85 13.54
CA GLY A 347 13.14 -2.19 13.25
C GLY A 347 14.09 -1.77 14.38
N ARG A 348 13.95 -0.54 14.86
CA ARG A 348 14.78 0.00 15.96
C ARG A 348 14.55 -0.70 17.29
N VAL A 349 13.31 -1.04 17.61
CA VAL A 349 12.98 -1.79 18.82
C VAL A 349 13.45 -3.24 18.67
N ALA A 350 13.24 -3.86 17.52
CA ALA A 350 13.66 -5.23 17.26
C ALA A 350 15.18 -5.43 17.36
N GLU A 351 15.95 -4.42 16.95
CA GLU A 351 17.42 -4.45 17.06
C GLU A 351 17.91 -4.43 18.52
N ARG A 352 17.18 -3.75 19.42
CA ARG A 352 17.56 -3.60 20.83
C ARG A 352 16.94 -4.63 21.76
N ALA A 353 15.70 -4.99 21.52
CA ALA A 353 14.88 -5.80 22.43
C ALA A 353 14.36 -7.11 21.80
N GLY A 354 14.74 -7.40 20.57
CA GLY A 354 14.31 -8.59 19.86
C GLY A 354 13.06 -8.37 18.99
N LEU A 355 12.93 -9.22 17.98
CA LEU A 355 11.92 -9.08 16.93
C LEU A 355 10.48 -9.18 17.47
N ALA A 356 10.23 -10.03 18.44
CA ALA A 356 8.90 -10.17 19.06
C ALA A 356 8.46 -8.89 19.76
N VAL A 357 9.35 -8.21 20.49
CA VAL A 357 9.07 -6.93 21.14
C VAL A 357 8.85 -5.83 20.10
N GLY A 358 9.68 -5.79 19.06
CA GLY A 358 9.49 -4.87 17.94
C GLY A 358 8.11 -5.01 17.30
N MET A 359 7.70 -6.24 16.98
CA MET A 359 6.38 -6.50 16.41
C MET A 359 5.24 -6.18 17.38
N ALA A 360 5.41 -6.42 18.69
CA ALA A 360 4.42 -6.08 19.70
C ALA A 360 4.11 -4.56 19.74
N CYS A 361 5.07 -3.69 19.38
CA CYS A 361 4.84 -2.25 19.29
C CYS A 361 3.71 -1.88 18.33
N ASN A 362 3.42 -2.71 17.32
CA ASN A 362 2.33 -2.45 16.36
C ASN A 362 0.93 -2.54 16.99
N ILE A 363 0.81 -2.96 18.25
CA ILE A 363 -0.45 -2.87 19.01
C ILE A 363 -0.83 -1.39 19.26
N VAL A 364 0.14 -0.48 19.32
CA VAL A 364 -0.10 0.95 19.57
C VAL A 364 -0.96 1.58 18.48
N PRO A 365 -0.64 1.49 17.19
CA PRO A 365 -1.53 1.98 16.14
C PRO A 365 -2.86 1.20 16.08
N CYS A 366 -2.90 -0.10 16.44
CA CYS A 366 -4.17 -0.83 16.54
C CYS A 366 -5.09 -0.22 17.62
N ILE A 367 -4.55 0.11 18.80
CA ILE A 367 -5.30 0.82 19.85
C ILE A 367 -5.70 2.22 19.36
N GLY A 368 -4.80 2.93 18.66
CA GLY A 368 -5.08 4.21 18.03
C GLY A 368 -6.27 4.15 17.08
N LEU A 369 -6.42 3.07 16.28
CA LEU A 369 -7.60 2.85 15.44
C LEU A 369 -8.89 2.86 16.24
N VAL A 370 -8.92 2.18 17.39
CA VAL A 370 -10.10 2.13 18.28
C VAL A 370 -10.41 3.51 18.81
N LEU A 371 -9.39 4.20 19.33
CA LEU A 371 -9.57 5.53 19.95
C LEU A 371 -10.11 6.54 18.92
N PHE A 372 -9.46 6.66 17.78
CA PHE A 372 -9.90 7.59 16.73
C PHE A 372 -11.27 7.20 16.16
N ALA A 373 -11.55 5.90 15.97
CA ALA A 373 -12.86 5.44 15.50
C ALA A 373 -13.98 5.80 16.50
N ILE A 374 -13.77 5.64 17.81
CA ILE A 374 -14.72 6.04 18.86
C ILE A 374 -14.94 7.55 18.83
N LEU A 375 -13.87 8.34 18.74
CA LEU A 375 -13.97 9.80 18.66
C LEU A 375 -14.74 10.24 17.43
N VAL A 376 -14.47 9.67 16.25
CA VAL A 376 -15.24 9.94 15.02
C VAL A 376 -16.70 9.51 15.14
N ALA A 377 -16.97 8.37 15.82
CA ALA A 377 -18.34 7.89 16.01
C ALA A 377 -19.19 8.80 16.95
N ARG A 378 -18.54 9.51 17.88
CA ARG A 378 -19.18 10.46 18.80
C ARG A 378 -19.40 11.86 18.20
N MET A 379 -18.77 12.18 17.07
CA MET A 379 -18.96 13.47 16.42
C MET A 379 -20.41 13.63 15.94
N PRO A 380 -20.98 14.83 16.03
CA PRO A 380 -22.28 15.12 15.43
C PRO A 380 -22.30 14.72 13.94
N LYS A 381 -23.45 14.27 13.47
CA LYS A 381 -23.62 14.09 12.01
C LYS A 381 -23.70 15.49 11.40
N GLU A 382 -22.80 15.80 10.49
CA GLU A 382 -23.00 16.99 9.63
C GLU A 382 -24.22 16.70 8.74
N ASN A 383 -25.26 17.51 8.90
CA ASN A 383 -26.47 17.51 8.05
C ASN A 383 -26.15 17.97 6.62
#